data_0bb4aeaedbea0909b8caffee280802c3
#
_entry.id   0bb4aeaedbea0909b8caffee280802c3
#
_cell.length_a   1.000
_cell.length_b   1.000
_cell.length_c   1.000
_cell.angle_alpha   90.00
_cell.angle_beta   90.00
_cell.angle_gamma   90.00
#
_symmetry.space_group_name_H-M   'P 1'
#
loop_
_entity.id
_entity.type
_entity.pdbx_description
1 polymer ?
#
loop_
_entity_poly.entity_id
_entity_poly.type
_entity_poly.pdbx_seq_one_letter_code
_entity_poly.pdbx_strand_id
1 'polypeptide(L)'
;MNLIDVANELIAEGLNPLPLWNSKAPMLEAGHKFLYETITDVDSRFLKAEKIGIACGLVSEFYCIDFDCHNGEPIKDTFDDFISVPSIKMLIKDGMLSCYTTAGGGYHVYFRSKEKFNGRVFAKYPTGATMVEMRGNGQYCACYPSSGYSHIGGEEYIKLSYFDDDINNVFDLITSYNQHHTISLPHKDTSDRKWAETWKDTTPDGKYNLENGEEAKELLKGIGWQFCNKRKDGSEYWTRPNKDIKDGFSATFGFQNNMFYIFSEDGGAIKPFESKQSYSPFNIYTLVKHNGDWNAAKEALKKKFKM
;
A
#
# COMPACT_ATOMS: atom_id res chain seq x y z
N MET A 1 -12.24 21.15 23.66
CA MET A 1 -13.32 20.27 23.17
C MET A 1 -13.49 19.18 24.22
N ASN A 2 -14.73 18.90 24.64
CA ASN A 2 -15.00 17.83 25.61
C ASN A 2 -15.00 16.48 24.89
N LEU A 3 -14.16 15.53 25.33
CA LEU A 3 -14.07 14.22 24.68
C LEU A 3 -15.35 13.36 24.84
N ILE A 4 -16.15 13.62 25.85
CA ILE A 4 -17.47 12.96 26.03
C ILE A 4 -18.42 13.38 24.90
N ASP A 5 -18.49 14.69 24.59
CA ASP A 5 -19.35 15.19 23.52
C ASP A 5 -18.93 14.61 22.17
N VAL A 6 -17.61 14.58 21.89
CA VAL A 6 -17.06 13.98 20.68
C VAL A 6 -17.37 12.48 20.59
N ALA A 7 -17.23 11.76 21.69
CA ALA A 7 -17.52 10.31 21.71
C ALA A 7 -19.00 10.02 21.43
N ASN A 8 -19.90 10.85 21.98
CA ASN A 8 -21.34 10.72 21.71
C ASN A 8 -21.68 11.06 20.24
N GLU A 9 -21.02 12.06 19.64
CA GLU A 9 -21.17 12.37 18.23
C GLU A 9 -20.68 11.21 17.34
N LEU A 10 -19.52 10.61 17.65
CA LEU A 10 -19.00 9.45 16.95
C LEU A 10 -19.96 8.27 16.98
N ILE A 11 -20.56 7.97 18.13
CA ILE A 11 -21.55 6.90 18.24
C ILE A 11 -22.78 7.17 17.38
N ALA A 12 -23.26 8.42 17.36
CA ALA A 12 -24.41 8.81 16.54
C ALA A 12 -24.16 8.58 15.05
N GLU A 13 -22.90 8.67 14.61
CA GLU A 13 -22.46 8.42 13.22
C GLU A 13 -21.99 6.96 12.99
N GLY A 14 -22.22 6.07 13.95
CA GLY A 14 -21.89 4.65 13.83
C GLY A 14 -20.41 4.33 13.97
N LEU A 15 -19.63 5.23 14.53
CA LEU A 15 -18.23 5.02 14.86
C LEU A 15 -18.09 4.64 16.35
N ASN A 16 -17.25 3.67 16.66
CA ASN A 16 -17.06 3.19 18.02
C ASN A 16 -15.84 3.85 18.69
N PRO A 17 -16.05 4.89 19.53
CA PRO A 17 -14.97 5.61 20.19
C PRO A 17 -14.34 4.79 21.30
N LEU A 18 -13.03 4.99 21.52
CA LEU A 18 -12.28 4.39 22.62
C LEU A 18 -11.62 5.48 23.47
N PRO A 19 -11.81 5.48 24.80
CA PRO A 19 -11.09 6.36 25.70
C PRO A 19 -9.62 5.89 25.81
N LEU A 20 -8.69 6.81 25.60
CA LEU A 20 -7.26 6.52 25.61
C LEU A 20 -6.51 7.35 26.66
N TRP A 21 -5.47 6.76 27.22
CA TRP A 21 -4.43 7.48 27.96
C TRP A 21 -3.58 8.34 27.00
N ASN A 22 -2.81 9.26 27.57
CA ASN A 22 -1.86 10.07 26.79
C ASN A 22 -0.85 9.22 26.01
N SER A 23 -0.52 8.02 26.51
CA SER A 23 0.30 7.02 25.84
C SER A 23 -0.35 6.38 24.62
N LYS A 24 -1.60 6.70 24.32
CA LYS A 24 -2.47 6.09 23.31
C LYS A 24 -2.96 4.66 23.68
N ALA A 25 -2.62 4.15 24.86
CA ALA A 25 -3.15 2.87 25.34
C ALA A 25 -4.64 3.01 25.70
N PRO A 26 -5.49 2.00 25.43
CA PRO A 26 -6.89 2.04 25.82
C PRO A 26 -7.05 2.06 27.35
N MET A 27 -8.01 2.83 27.84
CA MET A 27 -8.34 2.92 29.28
C MET A 27 -9.29 1.82 29.76
N LEU A 28 -9.54 0.82 28.95
CA LEU A 28 -10.52 -0.22 29.22
C LEU A 28 -9.83 -1.46 29.80
N GLU A 29 -10.33 -1.96 30.95
CA GLU A 29 -9.79 -3.15 31.63
C GLU A 29 -9.82 -4.43 30.78
N ALA A 30 -10.76 -4.51 29.85
CA ALA A 30 -10.89 -5.62 28.91
C ALA A 30 -10.68 -5.10 27.47
N GLY A 31 -9.50 -4.58 27.17
CA GLY A 31 -9.16 -3.84 25.94
C GLY A 31 -9.62 -4.45 24.62
N HIS A 32 -10.03 -5.72 24.60
CA HIS A 32 -10.48 -6.39 23.37
C HIS A 32 -11.99 -6.32 23.13
N LYS A 33 -12.83 -6.18 24.16
CA LYS A 33 -14.29 -6.25 23.99
C LYS A 33 -14.79 -5.18 23.01
N PHE A 34 -14.45 -3.92 23.24
CA PHE A 34 -14.93 -2.78 22.45
C PHE A 34 -14.21 -2.59 21.10
N LEU A 35 -13.31 -3.47 20.76
CA LEU A 35 -12.80 -3.59 19.38
C LEU A 35 -13.78 -4.34 18.46
N TYR A 36 -14.78 -5.00 19.04
CA TYR A 36 -15.77 -5.81 18.33
C TYR A 36 -17.22 -5.50 18.71
N GLU A 37 -17.43 -4.82 19.83
CA GLU A 37 -18.75 -4.45 20.36
C GLU A 37 -18.82 -2.93 20.56
N THR A 38 -19.94 -2.33 20.27
CA THR A 38 -20.16 -0.90 20.50
C THR A 38 -20.00 -0.56 21.97
N ILE A 39 -19.25 0.50 22.26
CA ILE A 39 -19.06 0.98 23.63
C ILE A 39 -20.38 1.49 24.20
N THR A 40 -20.60 1.19 25.48
CA THR A 40 -21.71 1.70 26.30
C THR A 40 -21.16 2.52 27.44
N ASP A 41 -22.01 3.32 28.09
CA ASP A 41 -21.66 4.15 29.25
C ASP A 41 -20.52 5.15 28.95
N VAL A 42 -20.63 5.85 27.80
CA VAL A 42 -19.62 6.80 27.31
C VAL A 42 -19.24 7.81 28.38
N ASP A 43 -20.21 8.42 29.03
CA ASP A 43 -19.97 9.48 30.01
C ASP A 43 -19.03 9.03 31.13
N SER A 44 -19.27 7.81 31.67
CA SER A 44 -18.43 7.27 32.73
C SER A 44 -17.05 6.85 32.25
N ARG A 45 -16.97 6.28 31.05
CA ARG A 45 -15.73 5.76 30.47
C ARG A 45 -14.78 6.83 29.97
N PHE A 46 -15.33 7.95 29.47
CA PHE A 46 -14.54 9.05 28.96
C PHE A 46 -14.22 10.12 30.02
N LEU A 47 -14.70 9.99 31.26
CA LEU A 47 -14.50 10.96 32.32
C LEU A 47 -13.02 11.35 32.56
N LYS A 48 -12.12 10.38 32.40
CA LYS A 48 -10.67 10.54 32.59
C LYS A 48 -9.88 10.41 31.30
N ALA A 49 -10.54 10.34 30.14
CA ALA A 49 -9.86 10.18 28.88
C ALA A 49 -8.99 11.39 28.55
N GLU A 50 -7.76 11.14 28.20
CA GLU A 50 -6.78 12.16 27.76
C GLU A 50 -6.74 12.28 26.25
N LYS A 51 -7.10 11.20 25.55
CA LYS A 51 -7.18 11.09 24.09
C LYS A 51 -8.39 10.24 23.70
N ILE A 52 -8.77 10.34 22.44
CA ILE A 52 -9.81 9.53 21.84
C ILE A 52 -9.23 8.73 20.69
N GLY A 53 -9.70 7.50 20.52
CA GLY A 53 -9.44 6.67 19.35
C GLY A 53 -10.73 6.12 18.79
N ILE A 54 -10.65 5.43 17.67
CA ILE A 54 -11.76 4.73 17.02
C ILE A 54 -11.36 3.27 16.85
N ALA A 55 -12.25 2.35 17.26
CA ALA A 55 -12.10 0.94 16.95
C ALA A 55 -12.30 0.73 15.44
N CYS A 56 -11.28 0.16 14.78
CA CYS A 56 -11.31 -0.11 13.35
C CYS A 56 -11.98 -1.44 13.02
N GLY A 57 -12.47 -1.58 11.80
CA GLY A 57 -13.12 -2.77 11.31
C GLY A 57 -14.64 -2.69 11.35
N LEU A 58 -15.30 -3.84 11.36
CA LEU A 58 -16.75 -3.95 11.20
C LEU A 58 -17.56 -3.26 12.31
N VAL A 59 -16.98 -3.08 13.48
CA VAL A 59 -17.66 -2.40 14.60
C VAL A 59 -17.95 -0.92 14.32
N SER A 60 -17.15 -0.30 13.47
CA SER A 60 -17.30 1.10 13.04
C SER A 60 -17.42 1.23 11.52
N GLU A 61 -17.25 0.13 10.78
CA GLU A 61 -17.10 0.16 9.30
C GLU A 61 -16.06 1.21 8.87
N PHE A 62 -15.00 1.34 9.66
CA PHE A 62 -13.99 2.40 9.59
C PHE A 62 -12.58 1.80 9.65
N TYR A 63 -11.69 2.36 8.87
CA TYR A 63 -10.33 1.88 8.70
C TYR A 63 -9.35 3.04 8.64
N CYS A 64 -8.13 2.79 9.09
CA CYS A 64 -7.06 3.77 9.08
C CYS A 64 -5.84 3.22 8.35
N ILE A 65 -5.39 3.90 7.31
CA ILE A 65 -4.07 3.69 6.72
C ILE A 65 -3.12 4.63 7.46
N ASP A 66 -2.15 4.07 8.15
CA ASP A 66 -1.19 4.76 9.00
C ASP A 66 0.16 4.86 8.29
N PHE A 67 0.54 6.08 7.91
CA PHE A 67 1.86 6.42 7.38
C PHE A 67 2.74 6.83 8.55
N ASP A 68 3.58 5.93 9.02
CA ASP A 68 4.29 6.07 10.28
C ASP A 68 5.73 6.58 10.11
N CYS A 69 6.10 7.55 10.96
CA CYS A 69 7.44 8.10 11.01
C CYS A 69 8.25 7.39 12.10
N HIS A 70 9.14 6.49 11.69
CA HIS A 70 10.04 5.80 12.62
C HIS A 70 11.44 6.41 12.62
N ASN A 71 11.98 6.70 13.82
CA ASN A 71 13.37 7.12 14.01
C ASN A 71 13.82 8.32 13.15
N GLY A 72 12.88 9.23 12.83
CA GLY A 72 13.18 10.40 11.99
C GLY A 72 13.23 10.11 10.49
N GLU A 73 12.84 8.91 10.05
CA GLU A 73 12.69 8.58 8.63
C GLU A 73 11.61 9.47 7.99
N PRO A 74 11.88 10.13 6.85
CA PRO A 74 10.99 11.12 6.27
C PRO A 74 9.78 10.48 5.57
N ILE A 75 8.69 10.26 6.30
CA ILE A 75 7.44 9.77 5.72
C ILE A 75 6.73 10.81 4.84
N LYS A 76 7.04 12.09 5.03
CA LYS A 76 6.38 13.19 4.33
C LYS A 76 6.45 13.07 2.81
N ASP A 77 7.61 12.77 2.26
CA ASP A 77 7.79 12.65 0.81
C ASP A 77 6.93 11.51 0.22
N THR A 78 6.80 10.39 0.96
CA THR A 78 5.95 9.26 0.57
C THR A 78 4.46 9.65 0.64
N PHE A 79 4.06 10.37 1.68
CA PHE A 79 2.70 10.83 1.83
C PHE A 79 2.33 11.89 0.78
N ASP A 80 3.22 12.85 0.51
CA ASP A 80 3.03 13.86 -0.54
C ASP A 80 2.90 13.21 -1.93
N ASP A 81 3.70 12.18 -2.22
CA ASP A 81 3.60 11.40 -3.46
C ASP A 81 2.23 10.70 -3.51
N PHE A 82 1.80 10.04 -2.45
CA PHE A 82 0.50 9.38 -2.36
C PHE A 82 -0.66 10.34 -2.66
N ILE A 83 -0.74 11.47 -1.96
CA ILE A 83 -1.84 12.42 -2.16
C ILE A 83 -1.74 13.20 -3.49
N SER A 84 -0.59 13.15 -4.17
CA SER A 84 -0.39 13.77 -5.50
C SER A 84 -1.02 12.98 -6.63
N VAL A 85 -1.25 11.68 -6.42
CA VAL A 85 -1.81 10.76 -7.44
C VAL A 85 -3.23 11.18 -7.83
N PRO A 86 -3.56 11.35 -9.12
CA PRO A 86 -4.85 11.86 -9.56
C PRO A 86 -6.07 11.09 -9.01
N SER A 87 -6.01 9.76 -8.99
CA SER A 87 -7.08 8.93 -8.42
C SER A 87 -7.27 9.17 -6.92
N ILE A 88 -6.18 9.31 -6.16
CA ILE A 88 -6.23 9.61 -4.72
C ILE A 88 -6.80 11.01 -4.48
N LYS A 89 -6.38 12.01 -5.27
CA LYS A 89 -6.97 13.37 -5.20
C LYS A 89 -8.47 13.36 -5.41
N MET A 90 -8.93 12.53 -6.35
CA MET A 90 -10.37 12.40 -6.63
C MET A 90 -11.10 11.77 -5.43
N LEU A 91 -10.57 10.68 -4.86
CA LEU A 91 -11.14 10.03 -3.68
C LEU A 91 -11.20 10.97 -2.46
N ILE A 92 -10.17 11.80 -2.27
CA ILE A 92 -10.16 12.83 -1.21
C ILE A 92 -11.23 13.90 -1.48
N LYS A 93 -11.32 14.39 -2.72
CA LYS A 93 -12.31 15.40 -3.13
C LYS A 93 -13.76 14.90 -2.99
N ASP A 94 -13.98 13.63 -3.30
CA ASP A 94 -15.31 13.00 -3.30
C ASP A 94 -15.71 12.49 -1.88
N GLY A 95 -14.91 12.80 -0.85
CA GLY A 95 -15.19 12.46 0.56
C GLY A 95 -15.07 10.96 0.86
N MET A 96 -14.33 10.20 0.05
CA MET A 96 -14.04 8.78 0.28
C MET A 96 -12.81 8.57 1.14
N LEU A 97 -11.85 9.50 1.11
CA LEU A 97 -10.65 9.52 1.93
C LEU A 97 -10.55 10.82 2.72
N SER A 98 -10.11 10.71 3.97
CA SER A 98 -9.84 11.84 4.85
C SER A 98 -8.43 11.76 5.41
N CYS A 99 -7.68 12.86 5.34
CA CYS A 99 -6.27 12.91 5.68
C CYS A 99 -6.01 13.75 6.92
N TYR A 100 -5.18 13.22 7.82
CA TYR A 100 -4.80 13.87 9.08
C TYR A 100 -3.30 13.74 9.32
N THR A 101 -2.71 14.75 9.98
CA THR A 101 -1.39 14.58 10.62
C THR A 101 -1.55 13.84 11.94
N THR A 102 -0.48 13.18 12.39
CA THR A 102 -0.43 12.51 13.70
C THR A 102 0.55 13.18 14.64
N ALA A 103 0.37 12.95 15.94
CA ALA A 103 1.26 13.47 16.98
C ALA A 103 2.73 12.97 16.85
N GLY A 104 2.97 11.89 16.14
CA GLY A 104 4.30 11.32 15.89
C GLY A 104 4.98 11.88 14.64
N GLY A 105 4.37 12.82 13.92
CA GLY A 105 4.90 13.36 12.66
C GLY A 105 4.57 12.53 11.43
N GLY A 106 3.73 11.51 11.57
CA GLY A 106 3.18 10.71 10.48
C GLY A 106 1.82 11.23 9.99
N TYR A 107 1.11 10.39 9.23
CA TYR A 107 -0.20 10.73 8.67
C TYR A 107 -1.16 9.56 8.78
N HIS A 108 -2.43 9.86 9.04
CA HIS A 108 -3.54 8.94 8.93
C HIS A 108 -4.37 9.26 7.69
N VAL A 109 -4.75 8.22 6.94
CA VAL A 109 -5.75 8.30 5.88
C VAL A 109 -6.91 7.40 6.28
N TYR A 110 -8.07 8.00 6.49
CA TYR A 110 -9.26 7.28 6.92
C TYR A 110 -10.17 7.00 5.75
N PHE A 111 -10.88 5.87 5.83
CA PHE A 111 -11.93 5.49 4.90
C PHE A 111 -13.00 4.65 5.58
N ARG A 112 -14.21 4.60 5.01
CA ARG A 112 -15.29 3.72 5.46
C ARG A 112 -15.55 2.61 4.44
N SER A 113 -15.79 1.40 4.93
CA SER A 113 -16.19 0.26 4.10
C SER A 113 -16.98 -0.75 4.91
N LYS A 114 -17.99 -1.36 4.28
CA LYS A 114 -18.75 -2.49 4.85
C LYS A 114 -18.01 -3.82 4.72
N GLU A 115 -16.96 -3.87 3.93
CA GLU A 115 -16.10 -5.04 3.80
C GLU A 115 -15.20 -5.20 5.02
N LYS A 116 -14.90 -6.45 5.35
CA LYS A 116 -13.99 -6.77 6.44
C LYS A 116 -12.55 -6.80 5.98
N PHE A 117 -11.76 -5.84 6.43
CA PHE A 117 -10.30 -5.86 6.28
C PHE A 117 -9.63 -6.13 7.62
N ASN A 118 -8.65 -7.03 7.61
CA ASN A 118 -7.76 -7.23 8.75
C ASN A 118 -6.57 -6.27 8.66
N GLY A 119 -6.00 -5.92 9.81
CA GLY A 119 -4.78 -5.10 9.82
C GLY A 119 -3.64 -5.79 9.08
N ARG A 120 -2.88 -5.01 8.32
CA ARG A 120 -1.70 -5.50 7.57
C ARG A 120 -0.68 -4.40 7.34
N VAL A 121 0.58 -4.80 7.22
CA VAL A 121 1.66 -3.92 6.79
C VAL A 121 1.71 -3.93 5.27
N PHE A 122 1.68 -2.76 4.65
CA PHE A 122 1.80 -2.58 3.21
C PHE A 122 3.23 -2.28 2.78
N ALA A 123 3.89 -1.40 3.53
CA ALA A 123 5.23 -0.95 3.18
C ALA A 123 6.12 -0.85 4.42
N LYS A 124 7.42 -1.09 4.23
CA LYS A 124 8.45 -0.97 5.26
C LYS A 124 9.60 -0.12 4.75
N TYR A 125 10.27 0.55 5.68
CA TYR A 125 11.55 1.21 5.43
C TYR A 125 12.66 0.19 5.11
N PRO A 126 13.80 0.61 4.54
CA PRO A 126 14.94 -0.29 4.33
C PRO A 126 15.42 -1.00 5.60
N THR A 127 15.24 -0.37 6.75
CA THR A 127 15.56 -0.91 8.08
C THR A 127 14.65 -2.07 8.50
N GLY A 128 13.53 -2.31 7.80
CA GLY A 128 12.50 -3.27 8.17
C GLY A 128 11.41 -2.71 9.09
N ALA A 129 11.56 -1.48 9.58
CA ALA A 129 10.51 -0.80 10.34
C ALA A 129 9.28 -0.56 9.46
N THR A 130 8.09 -0.59 10.06
CA THR A 130 6.85 -0.33 9.36
C THR A 130 6.82 1.10 8.85
N MET A 131 6.51 1.28 7.57
CA MET A 131 6.34 2.59 6.93
C MET A 131 4.85 2.91 6.72
N VAL A 132 4.10 1.96 6.17
CA VAL A 132 2.65 2.11 5.96
C VAL A 132 1.97 0.83 6.38
N GLU A 133 0.99 0.97 7.27
CA GLU A 133 0.15 -0.15 7.69
C GLU A 133 -1.33 0.24 7.72
N MET A 134 -2.21 -0.74 7.75
CA MET A 134 -3.63 -0.53 7.97
C MET A 134 -4.04 -1.03 9.34
N ARG A 135 -4.74 -0.21 10.08
CA ARG A 135 -5.50 -0.59 11.28
C ARG A 135 -6.84 -1.13 10.81
N GLY A 136 -7.01 -2.43 10.94
CA GLY A 136 -8.18 -3.17 10.48
C GLY A 136 -9.01 -3.72 11.61
N ASN A 137 -9.79 -4.74 11.31
CA ASN A 137 -10.73 -5.35 12.25
C ASN A 137 -10.03 -5.85 13.52
N GLY A 138 -10.56 -5.46 14.68
CA GLY A 138 -9.99 -5.79 15.98
C GLY A 138 -8.80 -4.94 16.42
N GLN A 139 -8.53 -3.86 15.69
CA GLN A 139 -7.52 -2.85 16.02
C GLN A 139 -8.18 -1.48 16.26
N TYR A 140 -7.39 -0.48 16.58
CA TYR A 140 -7.85 0.91 16.75
C TYR A 140 -6.75 1.88 16.32
N CYS A 141 -7.14 3.13 16.10
CA CYS A 141 -6.22 4.25 15.92
C CYS A 141 -6.63 5.40 16.86
N ALA A 142 -5.64 6.13 17.39
CA ALA A 142 -5.90 7.41 18.02
C ALA A 142 -6.22 8.44 16.92
N CYS A 143 -7.15 9.36 17.18
CA CYS A 143 -7.63 10.27 16.16
C CYS A 143 -7.83 11.71 16.69
N TYR A 144 -8.09 12.64 15.79
CA TYR A 144 -8.59 13.97 16.14
C TYR A 144 -9.91 13.86 16.94
N PRO A 145 -10.13 14.67 17.98
CA PRO A 145 -9.39 15.86 18.36
C PRO A 145 -8.27 15.65 19.40
N SER A 146 -7.73 14.45 19.52
CA SER A 146 -6.57 14.21 20.38
C SER A 146 -5.42 15.17 20.02
N SER A 147 -4.70 15.63 21.05
CA SER A 147 -3.57 16.56 20.87
C SER A 147 -2.54 16.00 19.89
N GLY A 148 -2.12 16.83 18.92
CA GLY A 148 -1.15 16.51 17.88
C GLY A 148 -1.75 15.90 16.61
N TYR A 149 -3.08 15.78 16.54
CA TYR A 149 -3.79 15.37 15.32
C TYR A 149 -4.47 16.57 14.68
N SER A 150 -4.35 16.75 13.38
CA SER A 150 -4.96 17.86 12.63
C SER A 150 -5.47 17.38 11.28
N HIS A 151 -6.67 17.83 10.92
CA HIS A 151 -7.23 17.58 9.59
C HIS A 151 -6.45 18.37 8.53
N ILE A 152 -6.11 17.72 7.42
CA ILE A 152 -5.31 18.32 6.34
C ILE A 152 -5.90 18.13 4.94
N GLY A 153 -6.94 17.30 4.77
CA GLY A 153 -7.57 17.13 3.46
C GLY A 153 -8.75 16.15 3.44
N GLY A 154 -9.65 16.35 2.51
CA GLY A 154 -10.90 15.60 2.39
C GLY A 154 -12.01 16.10 3.27
N GLU A 155 -13.11 15.34 3.37
CA GLU A 155 -14.15 15.58 4.37
C GLU A 155 -13.64 15.20 5.78
N GLU A 156 -14.28 15.73 6.83
CA GLU A 156 -14.01 15.24 8.17
C GLU A 156 -14.32 13.74 8.27
N TYR A 157 -13.46 12.98 8.97
CA TYR A 157 -13.56 11.51 9.02
C TYR A 157 -14.93 11.00 9.48
N ILE A 158 -15.65 11.79 10.25
CA ILE A 158 -16.99 11.49 10.76
C ILE A 158 -18.06 11.51 9.63
N LYS A 159 -17.80 12.26 8.55
CA LYS A 159 -18.70 12.44 7.41
C LYS A 159 -18.31 11.67 6.16
N LEU A 160 -17.31 10.78 6.27
CA LEU A 160 -16.83 10.02 5.11
C LEU A 160 -17.93 9.17 4.47
N SER A 161 -17.99 9.22 3.17
CA SER A 161 -18.77 8.29 2.35
C SER A 161 -18.16 6.89 2.38
N TYR A 162 -19.01 5.87 2.19
CA TYR A 162 -18.53 4.50 2.05
C TYR A 162 -17.86 4.29 0.70
N PHE A 163 -16.80 3.51 0.71
CA PHE A 163 -16.23 2.99 -0.52
C PHE A 163 -17.20 2.00 -1.14
N ASP A 164 -17.72 2.34 -2.31
CA ASP A 164 -18.57 1.48 -3.14
C ASP A 164 -17.75 0.80 -4.26
N ASP A 165 -16.55 1.33 -4.55
CA ASP A 165 -15.59 0.86 -5.53
C ASP A 165 -14.47 0.01 -4.91
N ASP A 166 -13.67 -0.62 -5.76
CA ASP A 166 -12.55 -1.45 -5.35
C ASP A 166 -11.42 -0.63 -4.70
N ILE A 167 -11.31 -0.66 -3.37
CA ILE A 167 -10.23 -0.02 -2.62
C ILE A 167 -8.85 -0.67 -2.88
N ASN A 168 -8.81 -1.81 -3.56
CA ASN A 168 -7.55 -2.50 -3.82
C ASN A 168 -6.57 -1.65 -4.64
N ASN A 169 -7.05 -0.73 -5.46
CA ASN A 169 -6.18 0.23 -6.16
C ASN A 169 -5.39 1.12 -5.19
N VAL A 170 -6.00 1.53 -4.06
CA VAL A 170 -5.31 2.29 -3.00
C VAL A 170 -4.29 1.39 -2.31
N PHE A 171 -4.67 0.15 -2.00
CA PHE A 171 -3.78 -0.82 -1.34
C PHE A 171 -2.59 -1.19 -2.22
N ASP A 172 -2.79 -1.34 -3.52
CA ASP A 172 -1.72 -1.62 -4.47
C ASP A 172 -0.74 -0.45 -4.57
N LEU A 173 -1.25 0.79 -4.61
CA LEU A 173 -0.42 1.98 -4.60
C LEU A 173 0.45 2.04 -3.34
N ILE A 174 -0.12 1.91 -2.15
CA ILE A 174 0.66 1.98 -0.90
C ILE A 174 1.62 0.81 -0.74
N THR A 175 1.29 -0.38 -1.26
CA THR A 175 2.20 -1.53 -1.30
C THR A 175 3.43 -1.24 -2.16
N SER A 176 3.29 -0.43 -3.21
CA SER A 176 4.40 -0.06 -4.09
C SER A 176 5.45 0.83 -3.41
N TYR A 177 5.13 1.44 -2.25
CA TYR A 177 6.10 2.22 -1.46
C TYR A 177 7.05 1.37 -0.62
N ASN A 178 6.86 0.04 -0.57
CA ASN A 178 7.70 -0.83 0.24
C ASN A 178 9.18 -0.74 -0.17
N GLN A 179 10.03 -0.30 0.76
CA GLN A 179 11.48 -0.14 0.57
C GLN A 179 12.26 -1.27 1.24
N HIS A 180 11.61 -2.05 2.09
CA HIS A 180 12.24 -3.17 2.75
C HIS A 180 12.21 -4.39 1.85
N HIS A 181 13.37 -4.72 1.35
CA HIS A 181 13.60 -5.96 0.64
C HIS A 181 13.97 -7.04 1.65
N THR A 182 13.01 -7.53 2.42
CA THR A 182 13.15 -8.89 2.90
C THR A 182 13.24 -9.74 1.65
N ILE A 183 14.37 -10.43 1.50
CA ILE A 183 14.37 -11.68 0.76
C ILE A 183 13.21 -12.46 1.38
N SER A 184 12.02 -12.38 0.79
CA SER A 184 10.94 -13.24 1.18
C SER A 184 11.49 -14.63 0.94
N LEU A 185 11.80 -15.32 2.06
CA LEU A 185 12.00 -16.76 1.97
C LEU A 185 10.78 -17.28 1.22
N PRO A 186 10.94 -17.92 0.07
CA PRO A 186 9.82 -18.38 -0.71
C PRO A 186 8.95 -19.26 0.18
N HIS A 187 7.64 -19.11 0.09
CA HIS A 187 6.72 -20.18 0.45
C HIS A 187 7.38 -21.49 0.02
N LYS A 188 7.48 -22.45 0.95
CA LYS A 188 7.98 -23.80 0.67
C LYS A 188 7.26 -24.35 -0.55
N ASP A 189 7.79 -24.12 -1.68
CA ASP A 189 7.85 -24.95 -2.87
C ASP A 189 8.48 -24.15 -3.99
N THR A 190 9.55 -24.70 -4.47
CA THR A 190 10.38 -24.34 -5.62
C THR A 190 11.46 -23.29 -5.40
N SER A 191 12.66 -23.84 -5.21
CA SER A 191 13.99 -23.37 -5.62
C SER A 191 14.53 -22.08 -4.96
N ASP A 192 15.50 -22.30 -4.09
CA ASP A 192 16.58 -21.39 -3.73
C ASP A 192 17.14 -20.61 -4.93
N ARG A 193 16.61 -19.40 -5.17
CA ARG A 193 17.27 -18.47 -6.10
C ARG A 193 17.29 -17.07 -5.50
N LYS A 194 18.45 -16.67 -5.04
CA LYS A 194 18.86 -15.27 -4.83
C LYS A 194 18.91 -14.57 -6.20
N TRP A 195 17.81 -13.94 -6.63
CA TRP A 195 17.66 -13.46 -7.99
C TRP A 195 18.53 -12.28 -8.39
N ALA A 196 18.90 -11.39 -7.44
CA ALA A 196 19.58 -10.16 -7.77
C ALA A 196 21.11 -10.21 -7.63
N GLU A 197 21.64 -11.12 -6.82
CA GLU A 197 23.10 -11.26 -6.62
C GLU A 197 23.76 -12.21 -7.61
N THR A 198 23.00 -12.86 -8.51
CA THR A 198 23.49 -13.95 -9.35
C THR A 198 23.46 -13.69 -10.85
N TRP A 199 23.05 -12.51 -11.30
CA TRP A 199 23.14 -12.21 -12.73
C TRP A 199 24.59 -12.02 -13.13
N LYS A 200 25.08 -12.96 -13.92
CA LYS A 200 26.45 -12.92 -14.43
C LYS A 200 26.40 -12.43 -15.88
N ASP A 201 27.24 -11.46 -16.20
CA ASP A 201 27.46 -11.02 -17.58
C ASP A 201 28.03 -12.10 -18.51
N THR A 202 28.50 -13.21 -17.93
CA THR A 202 29.01 -14.40 -18.62
C THR A 202 27.91 -15.33 -19.13
N THR A 203 26.64 -15.08 -18.79
CA THR A 203 25.50 -15.86 -19.31
C THR A 203 24.58 -14.98 -20.15
N PRO A 204 23.94 -15.51 -21.22
CA PRO A 204 23.08 -14.70 -22.11
C PRO A 204 21.93 -14.02 -21.36
N ASP A 205 21.28 -14.75 -20.48
CA ASP A 205 20.18 -14.28 -19.63
C ASP A 205 20.66 -13.27 -18.57
N GLY A 206 21.79 -13.55 -17.92
CA GLY A 206 22.39 -12.64 -16.94
C GLY A 206 22.80 -11.30 -17.56
N LYS A 207 23.50 -11.34 -18.70
CA LYS A 207 23.87 -10.15 -19.46
C LYS A 207 22.63 -9.36 -19.90
N TYR A 208 21.59 -10.03 -20.40
CA TYR A 208 20.36 -9.36 -20.81
C TYR A 208 19.69 -8.65 -19.61
N ASN A 209 19.63 -9.30 -18.46
CA ASN A 209 19.05 -8.69 -17.25
C ASN A 209 19.79 -7.44 -16.78
N LEU A 210 21.11 -7.41 -16.94
CA LEU A 210 21.92 -6.27 -16.52
C LEU A 210 21.84 -5.10 -17.50
N GLU A 211 21.84 -5.38 -18.81
CA GLU A 211 22.04 -4.36 -19.83
C GLU A 211 20.76 -3.92 -20.56
N ASN A 212 19.67 -4.70 -20.52
CA ASN A 212 18.51 -4.51 -21.42
C ASN A 212 17.19 -4.16 -20.71
N GLY A 213 17.25 -3.40 -19.63
CA GLY A 213 16.05 -2.91 -18.95
C GLY A 213 15.16 -2.06 -19.86
N GLU A 214 15.72 -1.19 -20.69
CA GLU A 214 14.95 -0.34 -21.62
C GLU A 214 14.28 -1.17 -22.72
N GLU A 215 14.96 -2.18 -23.28
CA GLU A 215 14.34 -3.10 -24.25
C GLU A 215 13.17 -3.86 -23.64
N ALA A 216 13.29 -4.28 -22.39
CA ALA A 216 12.19 -4.92 -21.67
C ALA A 216 10.98 -3.99 -21.52
N LYS A 217 11.18 -2.70 -21.26
CA LYS A 217 10.11 -1.70 -21.20
C LYS A 217 9.42 -1.51 -22.56
N GLU A 218 10.19 -1.48 -23.65
CA GLU A 218 9.59 -1.41 -24.99
C GLU A 218 8.75 -2.65 -25.31
N LEU A 219 9.18 -3.82 -24.85
CA LEU A 219 8.36 -5.05 -24.98
C LEU A 219 7.04 -4.96 -24.20
N LEU A 220 7.09 -4.40 -22.99
CA LEU A 220 5.89 -4.17 -22.18
C LEU A 220 4.92 -3.20 -22.89
N LYS A 221 5.42 -2.09 -23.43
CA LYS A 221 4.61 -1.14 -24.23
C LYS A 221 3.99 -1.83 -25.45
N GLY A 222 4.75 -2.70 -26.10
CA GLY A 222 4.29 -3.46 -27.28
C GLY A 222 3.10 -4.37 -27.02
N ILE A 223 2.88 -4.78 -25.77
CA ILE A 223 1.73 -5.61 -25.36
C ILE A 223 0.70 -4.82 -24.54
N GLY A 224 0.77 -3.48 -24.58
CA GLY A 224 -0.26 -2.59 -24.05
C GLY A 224 -0.05 -2.10 -22.62
N TRP A 225 1.07 -2.41 -21.98
CA TRP A 225 1.42 -1.76 -20.71
C TRP A 225 1.78 -0.30 -20.93
N GLN A 226 1.33 0.57 -20.06
CA GLN A 226 1.51 2.01 -20.19
C GLN A 226 2.40 2.53 -19.06
N PHE A 227 3.44 3.27 -19.42
CA PHE A 227 4.24 4.03 -18.45
C PHE A 227 3.41 5.20 -17.88
N CYS A 228 3.40 5.37 -16.58
CA CYS A 228 2.64 6.43 -15.91
C CYS A 228 3.54 7.57 -15.46
N ASN A 229 4.47 7.29 -14.57
CA ASN A 229 5.42 8.26 -14.06
C ASN A 229 6.68 7.59 -13.51
N LYS A 230 7.70 8.41 -13.22
CA LYS A 230 8.95 7.99 -12.60
C LYS A 230 9.07 8.57 -11.21
N ARG A 231 9.51 7.76 -10.25
CA ARG A 231 9.78 8.18 -8.88
C ARG A 231 11.13 8.86 -8.74
N LYS A 232 11.35 9.54 -7.61
CA LYS A 232 12.63 10.16 -7.25
C LYS A 232 13.78 9.15 -7.15
N ASP A 233 13.49 7.91 -6.74
CA ASP A 233 14.45 6.78 -6.66
C ASP A 233 14.78 6.16 -8.01
N GLY A 234 14.15 6.63 -9.09
CA GLY A 234 14.36 6.15 -10.45
C GLY A 234 13.46 5.00 -10.86
N SER A 235 12.69 4.41 -9.95
CA SER A 235 11.69 3.39 -10.26
C SER A 235 10.49 3.99 -11.01
N GLU A 236 9.73 3.16 -11.70
CA GLU A 236 8.65 3.58 -12.58
C GLU A 236 7.34 2.89 -12.24
N TYR A 237 6.24 3.63 -12.34
CA TYR A 237 4.89 3.08 -12.25
C TYR A 237 4.34 2.78 -13.63
N TRP A 238 3.63 1.65 -13.73
CA TRP A 238 3.05 1.15 -14.97
C TRP A 238 1.59 0.73 -14.76
N THR A 239 0.74 1.00 -15.76
CA THR A 239 -0.65 0.58 -15.78
C THR A 239 -0.81 -0.56 -16.79
N ARG A 240 -1.59 -1.59 -16.41
CA ARG A 240 -1.86 -2.76 -17.24
C ARG A 240 -2.66 -2.41 -18.49
N PRO A 241 -2.64 -3.28 -19.52
CA PRO A 241 -3.54 -3.15 -20.67
C PRO A 241 -5.01 -3.02 -20.26
N ASN A 242 -5.78 -2.26 -21.02
CA ASN A 242 -7.20 -2.02 -20.84
C ASN A 242 -7.60 -1.30 -19.53
N LYS A 243 -6.67 -0.64 -18.86
CA LYS A 243 -6.93 0.23 -17.72
C LYS A 243 -6.48 1.65 -18.06
N ASP A 244 -7.30 2.66 -17.72
CA ASP A 244 -6.87 4.07 -17.84
C ASP A 244 -5.80 4.38 -16.80
N ILE A 245 -4.79 5.17 -17.17
CA ILE A 245 -3.73 5.63 -16.26
C ILE A 245 -4.34 6.38 -15.06
N LYS A 246 -5.47 7.06 -15.26
CA LYS A 246 -6.20 7.76 -14.20
C LYS A 246 -6.76 6.84 -13.13
N ASP A 247 -7.00 5.58 -13.45
CA ASP A 247 -7.55 4.57 -12.52
C ASP A 247 -6.46 3.91 -11.64
N GLY A 248 -5.22 4.40 -11.73
CA GLY A 248 -4.09 3.98 -10.90
C GLY A 248 -3.16 2.99 -11.58
N PHE A 249 -2.16 2.56 -10.81
CA PHE A 249 -1.06 1.73 -11.29
C PHE A 249 -1.37 0.24 -11.10
N SER A 250 -0.64 -0.60 -11.82
CA SER A 250 -0.78 -2.05 -11.79
C SER A 250 0.53 -2.77 -11.59
N ALA A 251 1.65 -2.07 -11.79
CA ALA A 251 3.00 -2.62 -11.67
C ALA A 251 4.05 -1.52 -11.42
N THR A 252 5.22 -1.95 -10.95
CA THR A 252 6.43 -1.12 -10.86
C THR A 252 7.55 -1.73 -11.67
N PHE A 253 8.45 -0.89 -12.22
CA PHE A 253 9.68 -1.31 -12.89
C PHE A 253 10.88 -0.61 -12.27
N GLY A 254 11.99 -1.34 -12.07
CA GLY A 254 13.24 -0.75 -11.60
C GLY A 254 13.32 -0.47 -10.11
N PHE A 255 12.31 -0.84 -9.33
CA PHE A 255 12.35 -0.73 -7.88
C PHE A 255 13.41 -1.67 -7.27
N GLN A 256 13.67 -2.81 -7.92
CA GLN A 256 14.79 -3.72 -7.66
C GLN A 256 15.45 -4.07 -8.98
N ASN A 257 16.68 -3.61 -9.21
CA ASN A 257 17.57 -4.08 -10.28
C ASN A 257 16.86 -4.45 -11.60
N ASN A 258 16.14 -3.51 -12.23
CA ASN A 258 15.37 -3.75 -13.45
C ASN A 258 14.23 -4.77 -13.35
N MET A 259 13.80 -5.15 -12.13
CA MET A 259 12.66 -6.06 -11.97
C MET A 259 11.34 -5.33 -12.24
N PHE A 260 10.44 -6.03 -12.92
CA PHE A 260 9.05 -5.63 -13.16
C PHE A 260 8.15 -6.41 -12.18
N TYR A 261 7.56 -5.74 -11.22
CA TYR A 261 6.67 -6.36 -10.24
C TYR A 261 5.22 -6.00 -10.53
N ILE A 262 4.36 -6.99 -10.67
CA ILE A 262 2.92 -6.85 -10.94
C ILE A 262 2.16 -7.13 -9.65
N PHE A 263 1.36 -6.16 -9.21
CA PHE A 263 0.50 -6.27 -8.03
C PHE A 263 -1.01 -6.31 -8.38
N SER A 264 -1.39 -5.98 -9.61
CA SER A 264 -2.78 -6.06 -10.09
C SER A 264 -3.28 -7.51 -10.16
N GLU A 265 -4.52 -7.75 -9.74
CA GLU A 265 -5.13 -9.09 -9.70
C GLU A 265 -5.94 -9.47 -10.96
N ASP A 266 -6.04 -8.58 -11.96
CA ASP A 266 -6.76 -8.86 -13.21
C ASP A 266 -5.96 -9.81 -14.12
N GLY A 267 -6.10 -11.11 -13.85
CA GLY A 267 -5.35 -12.16 -14.53
C GLY A 267 -5.59 -12.26 -16.05
N GLY A 268 -6.69 -11.72 -16.57
CA GLY A 268 -6.97 -11.70 -18.02
C GLY A 268 -6.17 -10.63 -18.74
N ALA A 269 -6.14 -9.42 -18.19
CA ALA A 269 -5.51 -8.25 -18.83
C ALA A 269 -3.98 -8.25 -18.73
N ILE A 270 -3.41 -8.94 -17.75
CA ILE A 270 -1.94 -8.96 -17.52
C ILE A 270 -1.19 -10.06 -18.28
N LYS A 271 -1.88 -10.94 -19.01
CA LYS A 271 -1.21 -12.02 -19.77
C LYS A 271 -0.15 -11.45 -20.73
N PRO A 272 1.01 -12.13 -20.87
CA PRO A 272 1.35 -13.49 -20.42
C PRO A 272 1.88 -13.59 -18.97
N PHE A 273 1.77 -12.55 -18.17
CA PHE A 273 2.23 -12.48 -16.80
C PHE A 273 1.18 -13.00 -15.80
N GLU A 274 1.59 -13.13 -14.55
CA GLU A 274 0.73 -13.47 -13.41
C GLU A 274 0.81 -12.39 -12.33
N SER A 275 -0.26 -12.24 -11.56
CA SER A 275 -0.35 -11.31 -10.44
C SER A 275 0.61 -11.68 -9.30
N LYS A 276 1.05 -10.65 -8.55
CA LYS A 276 1.94 -10.79 -7.38
C LYS A 276 3.28 -11.47 -7.68
N GLN A 277 3.77 -11.30 -8.91
CA GLN A 277 5.01 -11.89 -9.39
C GLN A 277 6.00 -10.80 -9.86
N SER A 278 7.28 -11.14 -9.72
CA SER A 278 8.39 -10.33 -10.23
C SER A 278 8.99 -10.95 -11.48
N TYR A 279 9.27 -10.13 -12.47
CA TYR A 279 9.83 -10.53 -13.76
C TYR A 279 11.12 -9.78 -14.05
N SER A 280 12.19 -10.51 -14.33
CA SER A 280 13.43 -9.91 -14.84
C SER A 280 13.26 -9.47 -16.31
N PRO A 281 14.14 -8.61 -16.86
CA PRO A 281 14.14 -8.31 -18.29
C PRO A 281 14.15 -9.57 -19.18
N PHE A 282 14.91 -10.60 -18.81
CA PHE A 282 14.93 -11.87 -19.53
C PHE A 282 13.60 -12.64 -19.43
N ASN A 283 12.92 -12.59 -18.26
CA ASN A 283 11.59 -13.18 -18.14
C ASN A 283 10.61 -12.48 -19.09
N ILE A 284 10.62 -11.13 -19.13
CA ILE A 284 9.77 -10.35 -20.03
C ILE A 284 10.07 -10.71 -21.49
N TYR A 285 11.35 -10.72 -21.87
CA TYR A 285 11.79 -11.09 -23.21
C TYR A 285 11.30 -12.48 -23.61
N THR A 286 11.47 -13.47 -22.74
CA THR A 286 11.07 -14.86 -22.99
C THR A 286 9.56 -14.98 -23.15
N LEU A 287 8.78 -14.39 -22.25
CA LEU A 287 7.32 -14.48 -22.28
C LEU A 287 6.73 -13.74 -23.50
N VAL A 288 7.27 -12.56 -23.83
CA VAL A 288 6.69 -11.72 -24.88
C VAL A 288 7.17 -12.11 -26.28
N LYS A 289 8.46 -12.47 -26.44
CA LYS A 289 9.05 -12.77 -27.77
C LYS A 289 9.07 -14.25 -28.11
N HIS A 290 9.09 -15.10 -27.11
CA HIS A 290 9.26 -16.55 -27.29
C HIS A 290 8.14 -17.39 -26.67
N ASN A 291 7.01 -16.76 -26.30
CA ASN A 291 5.84 -17.44 -25.71
C ASN A 291 6.20 -18.38 -24.54
N GLY A 292 7.20 -18.02 -23.74
CA GLY A 292 7.67 -18.83 -22.62
C GLY A 292 8.67 -19.94 -22.98
N ASP A 293 9.16 -20.01 -24.21
CA ASP A 293 10.25 -20.95 -24.59
C ASP A 293 11.62 -20.40 -24.15
N TRP A 294 12.05 -20.82 -22.97
CA TRP A 294 13.30 -20.38 -22.34
C TRP A 294 14.54 -20.80 -23.13
N ASN A 295 14.50 -21.95 -23.84
CA ASN A 295 15.63 -22.43 -24.62
C ASN A 295 15.77 -21.60 -25.89
N ALA A 296 14.69 -21.37 -26.62
CA ALA A 296 14.69 -20.51 -27.79
C ALA A 296 15.16 -19.09 -27.45
N ALA A 297 14.69 -18.53 -26.33
CA ALA A 297 15.11 -17.21 -25.86
C ALA A 297 16.61 -17.14 -25.58
N LYS A 298 17.19 -18.13 -24.88
CA LYS A 298 18.62 -18.20 -24.61
C LYS A 298 19.46 -18.31 -25.88
N GLU A 299 19.06 -19.17 -26.81
CA GLU A 299 19.77 -19.33 -28.09
C GLU A 299 19.73 -18.03 -28.93
N ALA A 300 18.61 -17.33 -28.93
CA ALA A 300 18.52 -16.02 -29.58
C ALA A 300 19.49 -15.00 -28.96
N LEU A 301 19.59 -14.97 -27.63
CA LEU A 301 20.50 -14.07 -26.92
C LEU A 301 21.99 -14.46 -27.11
N LYS A 302 22.33 -15.75 -27.17
CA LYS A 302 23.68 -16.18 -27.51
C LYS A 302 24.12 -15.62 -28.87
N LYS A 303 23.24 -15.69 -29.88
CA LYS A 303 23.50 -15.08 -31.19
C LYS A 303 23.63 -13.56 -31.11
N LYS A 304 22.74 -12.90 -30.35
CA LYS A 304 22.74 -11.42 -30.15
C LYS A 304 24.04 -10.96 -29.50
N PHE A 305 24.52 -11.64 -28.47
CA PHE A 305 25.71 -11.27 -27.70
C PHE A 305 27.02 -11.91 -28.21
N LYS A 306 26.94 -12.76 -29.24
CA LYS A 306 28.10 -13.52 -29.79
C LYS A 306 28.81 -14.37 -28.71
N MET A 307 28.02 -15.04 -27.89
CA MET A 307 28.47 -15.90 -26.78
C MET A 307 28.44 -17.38 -27.19
#